data_7b596e92bc3e73b94070e8077635eaa8
#
_entry.id   7b596e92bc3e73b94070e8077635eaa8
#
_cell.length_a   1.000
_cell.length_b   1.000
_cell.length_c   1.000
_cell.angle_alpha   90.00
_cell.angle_beta   90.00
_cell.angle_gamma   90.00
#
_symmetry.space_group_name_H-M   'P 1'
#
loop_
_entity.id
_entity.type
_entity.pdbx_description
1 polymer ?
#
loop_
_entity_poly.entity_id
_entity_poly.type
_entity_poly.pdbx_seq_one_letter_code
_entity_poly.pdbx_strand_id
1 'polypeptide(L)'
;GYTCGASRGTCETVCGDGLRAGSEECDDGNSADGDGCSSTCEVESGWTCSAATCGATWCSEVCGDGLRVGSEECDDGNYWAYDGCSGCQVECGWDCSGGECAGICGDGMRKGAEECDDGNTDSGDGCSRYCMVEAGVTCSGAWSYWECGGPGDTCVGGCGDGTRPAGSSEECDDGNLVGGDGC
;
A
#
# COMPACT_ATOMS: atom_id res chain seq x y z
N GLY A 1 -17.20 3.29 34.11
CA GLY A 1 -18.04 3.23 35.33
C GLY A 1 -17.88 4.42 36.25
N TYR A 2 -18.60 4.42 37.33
CA TYR A 2 -18.47 5.46 38.34
C TYR A 2 -17.94 4.85 39.64
N THR A 3 -16.82 5.39 40.17
CA THR A 3 -16.44 5.13 41.54
C THR A 3 -17.02 6.24 42.44
N CYS A 4 -17.90 5.85 43.37
CA CYS A 4 -18.46 6.82 44.30
C CYS A 4 -17.62 6.82 45.59
N GLY A 5 -17.00 7.96 45.90
CA GLY A 5 -16.26 8.14 47.12
C GLY A 5 -17.15 8.12 48.36
N ALA A 6 -16.67 7.60 49.50
CA ALA A 6 -17.40 7.44 50.75
C ALA A 6 -17.87 8.74 51.42
N SER A 7 -17.59 9.90 50.85
CA SER A 7 -17.94 11.22 51.34
C SER A 7 -18.70 12.02 50.29
N ARG A 8 -20.02 11.90 50.33
CA ARG A 8 -21.01 12.73 49.68
C ARG A 8 -20.77 13.08 48.17
N GLY A 9 -21.25 12.22 47.31
CA GLY A 9 -21.98 12.68 46.10
C GLY A 9 -21.18 13.06 44.88
N THR A 10 -19.90 12.81 44.79
CA THR A 10 -19.17 12.87 43.52
C THR A 10 -18.85 11.47 43.06
N CYS A 11 -19.55 11.01 42.04
CA CYS A 11 -19.14 9.83 41.30
C CYS A 11 -18.11 10.30 40.28
N GLU A 12 -16.91 9.80 40.37
CA GLU A 12 -15.86 10.03 39.37
C GLU A 12 -15.91 8.93 38.31
N THR A 13 -15.75 9.28 37.09
CA THR A 13 -15.59 8.32 36.00
C THR A 13 -14.22 7.65 36.09
N VAL A 14 -14.16 6.37 35.76
CA VAL A 14 -12.91 5.59 35.81
C VAL A 14 -12.64 5.08 34.42
N CYS A 15 -11.64 5.65 33.77
CA CYS A 15 -11.17 5.23 32.48
C CYS A 15 -10.56 3.82 32.55
N GLY A 16 -10.90 2.97 31.60
CA GLY A 16 -10.39 1.61 31.48
C GLY A 16 -11.15 0.57 32.31
N ASP A 17 -12.33 0.91 32.86
CA ASP A 17 -13.15 -0.04 33.58
C ASP A 17 -14.19 -0.78 32.71
N GLY A 18 -14.22 -0.50 31.41
CA GLY A 18 -15.12 -1.10 30.44
C GLY A 18 -16.52 -0.49 30.42
N LEU A 19 -16.72 0.68 31.05
CA LEU A 19 -18.01 1.33 31.13
C LEU A 19 -17.90 2.81 30.85
N ARG A 20 -18.10 3.19 29.60
CA ARG A 20 -18.12 4.60 29.19
C ARG A 20 -19.12 5.41 30.00
N ALA A 21 -18.66 6.42 30.73
CA ALA A 21 -19.47 7.24 31.58
C ALA A 21 -19.02 8.70 31.64
N GLY A 22 -19.94 9.61 31.97
CA GLY A 22 -19.62 11.02 32.12
C GLY A 22 -19.12 11.71 30.87
N SER A 23 -17.89 12.21 30.90
CA SER A 23 -17.24 12.92 29.80
C SER A 23 -16.29 12.05 28.97
N GLU A 24 -16.23 10.77 29.22
CA GLU A 24 -15.40 9.84 28.44
C GLU A 24 -15.89 9.76 26.99
N GLU A 25 -14.98 9.87 26.04
CA GLU A 25 -15.30 9.67 24.60
C GLU A 25 -15.38 8.19 24.28
N CYS A 26 -14.56 7.37 24.94
CA CYS A 26 -14.52 5.92 24.84
C CYS A 26 -14.14 5.29 26.18
N ASP A 27 -14.33 3.99 26.34
CA ASP A 27 -13.77 3.14 27.39
C ASP A 27 -13.79 1.70 26.87
N ASP A 28 -12.64 1.17 26.50
CA ASP A 28 -12.47 -0.15 25.91
C ASP A 28 -12.17 -1.25 26.95
N GLY A 29 -12.10 -0.87 28.23
CA GLY A 29 -11.90 -1.78 29.34
C GLY A 29 -10.44 -1.96 29.75
N ASN A 30 -9.57 -1.09 29.25
CA ASN A 30 -8.17 -1.06 29.67
C ASN A 30 -7.63 0.39 29.65
N SER A 31 -6.37 0.59 29.93
CA SER A 31 -5.71 1.90 29.93
C SER A 31 -4.42 1.88 29.08
N ALA A 32 -4.38 1.01 28.08
CA ALA A 32 -3.32 1.01 27.10
C ALA A 32 -3.57 2.11 26.06
N ASP A 33 -2.53 2.61 25.45
CA ASP A 33 -2.64 3.50 24.29
C ASP A 33 -2.32 2.69 23.02
N GLY A 34 -2.94 3.04 21.88
CA GLY A 34 -2.69 2.42 20.57
C GLY A 34 -3.65 1.29 20.19
N ASP A 35 -4.75 1.14 20.93
CA ASP A 35 -5.81 0.17 20.69
C ASP A 35 -7.18 0.81 20.44
N GLY A 36 -7.18 2.15 20.31
CA GLY A 36 -8.31 2.96 19.89
C GLY A 36 -8.86 3.89 20.96
N CYS A 37 -8.65 3.57 22.24
CA CYS A 37 -9.04 4.43 23.33
C CYS A 37 -7.84 4.73 24.23
N SER A 38 -7.47 5.98 24.35
CA SER A 38 -6.32 6.38 25.16
C SER A 38 -6.53 6.15 26.65
N SER A 39 -5.42 6.14 27.40
CA SER A 39 -5.43 6.08 28.87
C SER A 39 -6.18 7.23 29.55
N THR A 40 -6.58 8.26 28.78
CA THR A 40 -7.42 9.39 29.24
C THR A 40 -8.85 9.32 28.74
N CYS A 41 -9.25 8.17 28.13
CA CYS A 41 -10.58 7.94 27.55
C CYS A 41 -10.95 8.91 26.41
N GLU A 42 -9.98 9.27 25.62
CA GLU A 42 -10.13 10.02 24.36
C GLU A 42 -9.94 9.05 23.19
N VAL A 43 -10.75 9.21 22.14
CA VAL A 43 -10.59 8.40 20.91
C VAL A 43 -9.26 8.75 20.24
N GLU A 44 -8.46 7.74 19.96
CA GLU A 44 -7.15 7.92 19.34
C GLU A 44 -7.27 8.24 17.84
N SER A 45 -6.28 8.95 17.30
CA SER A 45 -6.21 9.27 15.88
C SER A 45 -6.08 7.98 15.05
N GLY A 46 -6.82 7.88 13.94
CA GLY A 46 -6.89 6.68 13.12
C GLY A 46 -7.93 5.65 13.60
N TRP A 47 -8.67 5.98 14.66
CA TRP A 47 -9.66 5.07 15.23
C TRP A 47 -11.05 5.68 15.29
N THR A 48 -12.05 4.81 15.24
CA THR A 48 -13.43 5.15 15.52
C THR A 48 -13.99 4.21 16.56
N CYS A 49 -14.68 4.76 17.56
CA CYS A 49 -15.23 3.97 18.66
C CYS A 49 -16.75 3.98 18.64
N SER A 50 -17.37 2.84 18.98
CA SER A 50 -18.83 2.72 19.04
C SER A 50 -19.44 3.64 20.09
N ALA A 51 -20.56 4.27 19.77
CA ALA A 51 -21.28 5.15 20.70
C ALA A 51 -22.14 4.35 21.69
N ALA A 52 -21.55 3.41 22.43
CA ALA A 52 -22.28 2.74 23.49
C ALA A 52 -22.60 3.73 24.63
N THR A 53 -23.88 3.88 24.97
CA THR A 53 -24.30 4.80 26.04
C THR A 53 -24.13 4.21 27.43
N CYS A 54 -23.93 2.90 27.55
CA CYS A 54 -23.66 2.17 28.78
C CYS A 54 -22.98 0.85 28.40
N GLY A 55 -21.72 0.67 28.72
CA GLY A 55 -20.95 -0.54 28.42
C GLY A 55 -19.61 -0.26 27.74
N ALA A 56 -18.84 -1.31 27.49
CA ALA A 56 -17.57 -1.20 26.82
C ALA A 56 -17.75 -0.64 25.40
N THR A 57 -16.88 0.26 25.01
CA THR A 57 -16.77 0.76 23.65
C THR A 57 -15.94 -0.23 22.81
N TRP A 58 -16.32 -0.40 21.56
CA TRP A 58 -15.54 -1.14 20.59
C TRP A 58 -14.91 -0.13 19.65
N CYS A 59 -13.60 -0.09 19.61
CA CYS A 59 -12.87 0.74 18.68
C CYS A 59 -12.39 -0.08 17.50
N SER A 60 -12.40 0.52 16.32
CA SER A 60 -11.89 -0.08 15.08
C SER A 60 -11.07 0.94 14.34
N GLU A 61 -10.09 0.46 13.59
CA GLU A 61 -9.26 1.27 12.70
C GLU A 61 -10.13 1.97 11.65
N VAL A 62 -9.69 3.14 11.18
CA VAL A 62 -10.34 3.91 10.10
C VAL A 62 -9.50 3.81 8.85
N CYS A 63 -9.79 2.83 8.01
CA CYS A 63 -9.09 2.66 6.74
C CYS A 63 -9.30 3.86 5.82
N GLY A 64 -8.25 4.31 5.16
CA GLY A 64 -8.27 5.40 4.19
C GLY A 64 -8.20 6.80 4.78
N ASP A 65 -7.78 6.93 6.03
CA ASP A 65 -7.57 8.24 6.68
C ASP A 65 -6.10 8.73 6.64
N GLY A 66 -5.21 7.91 6.10
CA GLY A 66 -3.78 8.19 5.98
C GLY A 66 -2.96 7.87 7.23
N LEU A 67 -3.56 7.18 8.20
CA LEU A 67 -2.90 6.81 9.45
C LEU A 67 -2.90 5.29 9.62
N ARG A 68 -1.82 4.65 9.35
CA ARG A 68 -1.67 3.22 9.57
C ARG A 68 -1.60 2.89 11.05
N VAL A 69 -2.67 2.35 11.61
CA VAL A 69 -2.80 2.02 13.02
C VAL A 69 -3.26 0.56 13.22
N GLY A 70 -3.12 0.05 14.43
CA GLY A 70 -3.62 -1.27 14.82
C GLY A 70 -3.10 -2.40 13.95
N SER A 71 -4.01 -3.11 13.29
CA SER A 71 -3.74 -4.28 12.46
C SER A 71 -3.69 -3.99 10.96
N GLU A 72 -3.75 -2.74 10.54
CA GLU A 72 -3.71 -2.36 9.14
C GLU A 72 -2.38 -2.71 8.48
N GLU A 73 -2.45 -3.37 7.33
CA GLU A 73 -1.25 -3.65 6.52
C GLU A 73 -0.75 -2.39 5.80
N CYS A 74 -1.69 -1.50 5.41
CA CYS A 74 -1.44 -0.24 4.75
C CYS A 74 -2.57 0.75 5.02
N ASP A 75 -2.32 2.03 4.83
CA ASP A 75 -3.30 3.09 4.69
C ASP A 75 -2.68 4.20 3.82
N ASP A 76 -3.25 4.44 2.64
CA ASP A 76 -2.77 5.41 1.66
C ASP A 76 -3.62 6.70 1.63
N GLY A 77 -4.53 6.85 2.61
CA GLY A 77 -5.36 8.03 2.77
C GLY A 77 -6.59 8.08 1.88
N ASN A 78 -6.98 6.93 1.32
CA ASN A 78 -8.18 6.84 0.51
C ASN A 78 -8.81 5.44 0.52
N TYR A 79 -9.95 5.27 -0.20
CA TYR A 79 -10.64 3.98 -0.31
C TYR A 79 -10.58 3.38 -1.72
N TRP A 80 -9.79 3.97 -2.61
CA TRP A 80 -9.70 3.47 -3.98
C TRP A 80 -8.91 2.15 -4.00
N ALA A 81 -9.23 1.32 -4.96
CA ALA A 81 -8.46 0.13 -5.24
C ALA A 81 -7.56 0.37 -6.46
N TYR A 82 -6.46 -0.36 -6.55
CA TYR A 82 -5.47 -0.35 -7.63
C TYR A 82 -4.43 0.78 -7.55
N ASP A 83 -4.28 1.37 -6.39
CA ASP A 83 -3.27 2.38 -6.08
C ASP A 83 -2.30 1.95 -4.97
N GLY A 84 -2.46 0.70 -4.51
CA GLY A 84 -1.55 0.01 -3.61
C GLY A 84 -2.18 -0.48 -2.33
N CYS A 85 -3.24 0.17 -1.85
CA CYS A 85 -3.92 -0.21 -0.62
C CYS A 85 -5.43 -0.26 -0.85
N SER A 86 -6.07 -1.35 -0.49
CA SER A 86 -7.52 -1.47 -0.57
C SER A 86 -8.08 -2.16 0.66
N GLY A 87 -8.96 -1.46 1.38
CA GLY A 87 -9.53 -1.99 2.61
C GLY A 87 -8.48 -2.34 3.67
N CYS A 88 -7.45 -1.50 3.82
CA CYS A 88 -6.31 -1.66 4.71
C CYS A 88 -5.46 -2.92 4.47
N GLN A 89 -5.55 -3.47 3.27
CA GLN A 89 -4.74 -4.59 2.82
C GLN A 89 -3.89 -4.17 1.61
N VAL A 90 -2.63 -4.60 1.61
CA VAL A 90 -1.71 -4.32 0.49
C VAL A 90 -2.18 -5.07 -0.74
N GLU A 91 -2.29 -4.37 -1.85
CA GLU A 91 -2.67 -4.97 -3.13
C GLU A 91 -1.48 -5.69 -3.79
N CYS A 92 -1.79 -6.67 -4.62
CA CYS A 92 -0.75 -7.45 -5.32
C CYS A 92 0.13 -6.57 -6.20
N GLY A 93 1.44 -6.81 -6.15
CA GLY A 93 2.43 -6.04 -6.90
C GLY A 93 2.80 -4.71 -6.26
N TRP A 94 2.39 -4.49 -5.01
CA TRP A 94 2.70 -3.27 -4.29
C TRP A 94 3.47 -3.55 -2.99
N ASP A 95 4.35 -2.63 -2.63
CA ASP A 95 5.03 -2.58 -1.34
C ASP A 95 4.67 -1.26 -0.63
N CYS A 96 3.98 -1.38 0.50
CA CYS A 96 3.57 -0.25 1.34
C CYS A 96 4.38 -0.16 2.64
N SER A 97 5.50 -0.86 2.74
CA SER A 97 6.34 -0.90 3.96
C SER A 97 6.95 0.46 4.33
N GLY A 98 7.10 1.34 3.35
CA GLY A 98 7.63 2.70 3.52
C GLY A 98 6.62 3.77 3.93
N GLY A 99 5.34 3.42 4.07
CA GLY A 99 4.24 4.35 4.35
C GLY A 99 3.52 4.82 3.09
N GLU A 100 4.21 5.02 1.98
CA GLU A 100 3.62 5.17 0.65
C GLU A 100 3.72 3.84 -0.08
N CYS A 101 2.70 3.52 -0.88
CA CYS A 101 2.68 2.31 -1.69
C CYS A 101 3.42 2.52 -3.01
N ALA A 102 4.32 1.61 -3.36
CA ALA A 102 5.09 1.63 -4.60
C ALA A 102 4.98 0.27 -5.31
N GLY A 103 5.03 0.26 -6.64
CA GLY A 103 5.11 -0.99 -7.40
C GLY A 103 6.37 -1.78 -7.05
N ILE A 104 6.27 -3.12 -7.10
CA ILE A 104 7.39 -4.04 -6.86
C ILE A 104 8.03 -4.39 -8.20
N CYS A 105 9.14 -3.76 -8.49
CA CYS A 105 9.89 -4.00 -9.72
C CYS A 105 10.41 -5.45 -9.80
N GLY A 106 10.15 -6.11 -10.93
CA GLY A 106 10.60 -7.47 -11.22
C GLY A 106 9.64 -8.57 -10.79
N ASP A 107 8.43 -8.25 -10.42
CA ASP A 107 7.40 -9.24 -10.06
C ASP A 107 6.49 -9.64 -11.23
N GLY A 108 6.68 -9.04 -12.39
CA GLY A 108 5.91 -9.27 -13.61
C GLY A 108 4.60 -8.49 -13.66
N MET A 109 4.42 -7.52 -12.76
CA MET A 109 3.19 -6.74 -12.69
C MET A 109 3.50 -5.25 -12.70
N ARG A 110 3.38 -4.61 -13.83
CA ARG A 110 3.62 -3.17 -13.94
C ARG A 110 2.60 -2.36 -13.12
N LYS A 111 3.05 -1.74 -12.04
CA LYS A 111 2.25 -0.99 -11.06
C LYS A 111 2.82 0.40 -10.81
N GLY A 112 1.97 1.32 -10.36
CA GLY A 112 2.41 2.64 -9.94
C GLY A 112 3.16 3.43 -11.02
N ALA A 113 4.41 3.77 -10.75
CA ALA A 113 5.26 4.59 -11.61
C ALA A 113 6.16 3.76 -12.57
N GLU A 114 6.00 2.45 -12.63
CA GLU A 114 6.81 1.59 -13.50
C GLU A 114 6.49 1.82 -14.97
N GLU A 115 7.52 1.97 -15.78
CA GLU A 115 7.40 2.05 -17.23
C GLU A 115 7.31 0.66 -17.88
N CYS A 116 7.93 -0.34 -17.24
CA CYS A 116 7.93 -1.74 -17.62
C CYS A 116 8.13 -2.63 -16.40
N ASP A 117 7.77 -3.90 -16.51
CA ASP A 117 8.15 -4.98 -15.59
C ASP A 117 8.18 -6.29 -16.35
N ASP A 118 9.36 -6.84 -16.60
CA ASP A 118 9.57 -8.07 -17.36
C ASP A 118 9.69 -9.32 -16.48
N GLY A 119 9.43 -9.17 -15.18
CA GLY A 119 9.41 -10.26 -14.22
C GLY A 119 10.77 -10.56 -13.61
N ASN A 120 11.74 -9.64 -13.76
CA ASN A 120 13.05 -9.75 -13.12
C ASN A 120 13.64 -8.35 -12.84
N THR A 121 14.80 -8.30 -12.19
CA THR A 121 15.53 -7.05 -11.91
C THR A 121 16.89 -7.00 -12.59
N ASP A 122 17.10 -7.78 -13.62
CA ASP A 122 18.30 -7.71 -14.45
C ASP A 122 18.19 -6.48 -15.37
N SER A 123 19.30 -5.98 -15.84
CA SER A 123 19.31 -4.88 -16.79
C SER A 123 20.03 -5.33 -18.05
N GLY A 124 19.62 -4.82 -19.21
CA GLY A 124 20.16 -5.17 -20.51
C GLY A 124 19.29 -6.17 -21.28
N ASP A 125 18.11 -6.47 -20.82
CA ASP A 125 17.11 -7.36 -21.42
C ASP A 125 15.83 -6.61 -21.82
N GLY A 126 15.81 -5.29 -21.59
CA GLY A 126 14.76 -4.39 -22.05
C GLY A 126 14.08 -3.59 -20.96
N CYS A 127 14.01 -4.12 -19.75
CA CYS A 127 13.55 -3.40 -18.58
C CYS A 127 14.67 -3.32 -17.54
N SER A 128 14.97 -2.14 -17.07
CA SER A 128 16.04 -1.95 -16.10
C SER A 128 15.60 -2.37 -14.70
N ARG A 129 16.58 -2.59 -13.81
CA ARG A 129 16.33 -2.88 -12.38
C ARG A 129 15.48 -1.85 -11.63
N TYR A 130 15.20 -0.73 -12.23
CA TYR A 130 14.35 0.33 -11.70
C TYR A 130 13.00 0.43 -12.42
N CYS A 131 12.64 -0.62 -13.16
CA CYS A 131 11.43 -0.69 -13.98
C CYS A 131 11.23 0.48 -14.94
N MET A 132 12.34 0.91 -15.53
CA MET A 132 12.39 1.91 -16.61
C MET A 132 12.75 1.22 -17.91
N VAL A 133 12.04 1.57 -18.99
CA VAL A 133 12.34 1.04 -20.34
C VAL A 133 13.75 1.43 -20.75
N GLU A 134 14.54 0.47 -21.19
CA GLU A 134 15.91 0.72 -21.67
C GLU A 134 15.92 1.35 -23.06
N ALA A 135 17.01 2.04 -23.37
CA ALA A 135 17.12 2.75 -24.62
C ALA A 135 16.99 1.80 -25.82
N GLY A 136 16.22 2.20 -26.83
CA GLY A 136 16.00 1.43 -28.03
C GLY A 136 15.06 0.23 -27.89
N VAL A 137 14.37 0.12 -26.77
CA VAL A 137 13.46 -0.99 -26.49
C VAL A 137 12.02 -0.49 -26.41
N THR A 138 11.09 -1.35 -26.80
CA THR A 138 9.66 -1.16 -26.55
C THR A 138 9.15 -2.33 -25.73
N CYS A 139 8.59 -2.04 -24.56
CA CYS A 139 7.99 -3.03 -23.72
C CYS A 139 6.47 -3.01 -23.88
N SER A 140 5.87 -4.19 -24.00
CA SER A 140 4.44 -4.37 -24.08
C SER A 140 4.00 -5.56 -23.24
N GLY A 141 2.99 -5.38 -22.42
CA GLY A 141 2.41 -6.40 -21.59
C GLY A 141 0.92 -6.20 -21.41
N ALA A 142 0.24 -7.25 -20.99
CA ALA A 142 -1.16 -7.15 -20.63
C ALA A 142 -1.25 -6.53 -19.23
N TRP A 143 -1.82 -5.34 -19.13
CA TRP A 143 -2.19 -4.74 -17.84
C TRP A 143 -3.28 -5.59 -17.21
N SER A 144 -2.92 -6.43 -16.26
CA SER A 144 -3.91 -7.13 -15.45
C SER A 144 -4.08 -6.41 -14.12
N TYR A 145 -5.14 -5.63 -14.00
CA TYR A 145 -5.50 -5.00 -12.74
C TYR A 145 -6.01 -6.01 -11.70
N TRP A 146 -6.47 -7.19 -12.16
CA TRP A 146 -7.27 -8.12 -11.38
C TRP A 146 -6.54 -9.38 -10.92
N GLU A 147 -5.39 -9.71 -11.51
CA GLU A 147 -4.67 -10.95 -11.23
C GLU A 147 -3.38 -10.66 -10.48
N CYS A 148 -3.14 -11.44 -9.43
CA CYS A 148 -1.88 -11.47 -8.72
C CYS A 148 -0.90 -12.37 -9.47
N GLY A 149 0.08 -11.76 -10.13
CA GLY A 149 1.10 -12.43 -10.94
C GLY A 149 0.75 -12.46 -12.43
N GLY A 150 1.71 -12.10 -13.24
CA GLY A 150 1.63 -12.08 -14.69
C GLY A 150 2.92 -12.59 -15.32
N PRO A 151 2.92 -12.81 -16.64
CA PRO A 151 4.12 -13.25 -17.36
C PRO A 151 5.20 -12.15 -17.48
N GLY A 152 4.93 -10.94 -16.96
CA GLY A 152 5.75 -9.76 -17.19
C GLY A 152 5.54 -9.12 -18.55
N ASP A 153 6.12 -7.94 -18.73
CA ASP A 153 6.17 -7.27 -20.04
C ASP A 153 7.10 -8.04 -20.98
N THR A 154 6.73 -8.08 -22.25
CA THR A 154 7.66 -8.52 -23.31
C THR A 154 8.34 -7.28 -23.85
N CYS A 155 9.64 -7.19 -23.67
CA CYS A 155 10.47 -6.10 -24.14
C CYS A 155 11.20 -6.55 -25.42
N VAL A 156 11.11 -5.75 -26.48
CA VAL A 156 11.76 -6.03 -27.76
C VAL A 156 12.53 -4.80 -28.22
N GLY A 157 13.76 -5.02 -28.70
CA GLY A 157 14.56 -3.97 -29.33
C GLY A 157 13.91 -3.50 -30.61
N GLY A 158 14.04 -2.22 -30.94
CA GLY A 158 13.59 -1.63 -32.18
C GLY A 158 14.70 -1.66 -33.23
N CYS A 159 14.50 -2.32 -34.38
CA CYS A 159 15.46 -2.25 -35.46
C CYS A 159 15.77 -0.79 -35.86
N GLY A 160 17.04 -0.45 -36.01
CA GLY A 160 17.49 0.85 -36.50
C GLY A 160 17.71 1.92 -35.42
N ASP A 161 17.66 1.57 -34.15
CA ASP A 161 17.90 2.48 -33.01
C ASP A 161 19.39 2.55 -32.60
N GLY A 162 20.24 1.68 -33.16
CA GLY A 162 21.66 1.62 -32.88
C GLY A 162 22.01 0.85 -31.59
N THR A 163 21.05 0.17 -30.98
CA THR A 163 21.27 -0.62 -29.76
C THR A 163 20.76 -2.04 -29.94
N ARG A 164 21.48 -3.02 -29.41
CA ARG A 164 21.07 -4.42 -29.40
C ARG A 164 20.99 -4.91 -27.97
N PRO A 165 19.80 -4.85 -27.35
CA PRO A 165 19.64 -5.35 -25.98
C PRO A 165 19.96 -6.84 -25.86
N ALA A 166 20.56 -7.25 -24.75
CA ALA A 166 20.82 -8.65 -24.49
C ALA A 166 19.50 -9.42 -24.36
N GLY A 167 19.34 -10.49 -25.16
CA GLY A 167 18.09 -11.26 -25.15
C GLY A 167 17.04 -10.78 -26.15
N SER A 168 17.27 -9.67 -26.86
CA SER A 168 16.39 -9.24 -27.96
C SER A 168 16.37 -10.25 -29.10
N SER A 169 15.26 -10.32 -29.84
CA SER A 169 15.14 -11.14 -31.05
C SER A 169 15.87 -10.53 -32.25
N GLU A 170 16.51 -9.39 -32.08
CA GLU A 170 17.32 -8.74 -33.09
C GLU A 170 18.62 -9.47 -33.37
N GLU A 171 18.88 -9.77 -34.63
CA GLU A 171 20.16 -10.36 -35.06
C GLU A 171 21.27 -9.30 -35.14
N CYS A 172 20.92 -8.08 -35.53
CA CYS A 172 21.83 -6.94 -35.62
C CYS A 172 21.05 -5.60 -35.62
N ASP A 173 21.73 -4.50 -35.30
CA ASP A 173 21.22 -3.14 -35.45
C ASP A 173 22.40 -2.21 -35.85
N ASP A 174 22.25 -1.49 -36.95
CA ASP A 174 23.24 -0.55 -37.48
C ASP A 174 22.83 0.93 -37.33
N GLY A 175 21.77 1.17 -36.57
CA GLY A 175 21.29 2.50 -36.25
C GLY A 175 20.45 3.16 -37.34
N ASN A 176 19.94 2.38 -38.31
CA ASN A 176 19.04 2.89 -39.32
C ASN A 176 18.08 1.81 -39.86
N LEU A 177 17.06 2.23 -40.63
CA LEU A 177 16.07 1.35 -41.26
C LEU A 177 16.35 1.09 -42.75
N VAL A 178 17.55 1.33 -43.22
CA VAL A 178 17.93 1.14 -44.62
C VAL A 178 18.42 -0.28 -44.82
N GLY A 179 17.65 -1.12 -45.51
CA GLY A 179 18.02 -2.51 -45.75
C GLY A 179 19.12 -2.64 -46.79
N GLY A 180 20.11 -3.53 -46.54
CA GLY A 180 21.17 -3.89 -47.47
C GLY A 180 22.48 -3.17 -47.22
N ASP A 181 22.67 -2.44 -46.17
CA ASP A 181 23.90 -1.73 -45.79
C ASP A 181 24.71 -2.43 -44.69
N GLY A 182 24.19 -3.49 -44.10
CA GLY A 182 24.91 -4.32 -43.12
C GLY A 182 24.00 -5.07 -42.15
N CYS A 183 22.80 -4.56 -41.95
CA CYS A 183 21.75 -5.10 -41.17
C CYS A 183 20.38 -4.84 -41.79
#